data_e0d121734cb04638d3b682ff0f62e271
#
_entry.id   e0d121734cb04638d3b682ff0f62e271
#
_cell.length_a   1.000
_cell.length_b   1.000
_cell.length_c   1.000
_cell.angle_alpha   90.00
_cell.angle_beta   90.00
_cell.angle_gamma   90.00
#
_symmetry.space_group_name_H-M   'P 1'
#
loop_
_entity.id
_entity.type
_entity.pdbx_description
1 polymer ?
#
loop_
_entity_poly.entity_id
_entity_poly.type
_entity_poly.pdbx_seq_one_letter_code
_entity_poly.pdbx_strand_id
1 'polypeptide(L)'
;MRAYDMTKARQDLRYLSWDEHAQPSGLTGTCPKAREGTGVNATFYKLCDEDRACDIHNQAPFNELVACRLMDILGIAHVKQHLVHARIKVQGHERDAWLLRSKCYREKGMQSSALELVFDAGQQQYETPLEFCLRQGWSHQVSALLLVDFLIANRSRTGDNIEVVRKPDGTCELAPLYANARSLISSCCTTELSIERFDPLLDLNANNFLGSRSLVENLQFVDPAFEVQPLLPEHRELLFCGFRGILPKLYQDAMWDIIWGRWRAYARLRGL
;
A
#
# COMPACT_ATOMS: atom_id res chain seq x y z
N MET A 1 0.13 -20.02 1.31
CA MET A 1 0.49 -18.94 0.35
C MET A 1 1.73 -19.38 -0.41
N ARG A 2 1.68 -19.45 -1.72
CA ARG A 2 2.82 -19.92 -2.53
C ARG A 2 3.62 -18.71 -2.97
N ALA A 3 4.95 -18.81 -3.07
CA ALA A 3 5.89 -17.75 -3.49
C ALA A 3 5.69 -17.30 -4.96
N TYR A 4 4.43 -17.24 -5.45
CA TYR A 4 4.11 -16.83 -6.82
C TYR A 4 4.01 -15.31 -7.00
N ASP A 5 4.14 -14.55 -5.91
CA ASP A 5 4.07 -13.09 -5.90
C ASP A 5 5.45 -12.43 -6.06
N MET A 6 6.49 -13.23 -6.38
CA MET A 6 7.85 -12.76 -6.57
C MET A 6 8.58 -13.50 -7.69
N THR A 7 9.20 -12.75 -8.62
CA THR A 7 10.05 -13.28 -9.67
C THR A 7 11.49 -12.82 -9.48
N LYS A 8 12.37 -13.72 -9.04
CA LYS A 8 13.80 -13.45 -8.79
C LYS A 8 14.64 -13.48 -10.07
N ALA A 9 14.28 -14.32 -11.05
CA ALA A 9 14.95 -14.35 -12.34
C ALA A 9 14.80 -13.00 -13.03
N ARG A 10 15.93 -12.41 -13.44
CA ARG A 10 15.95 -11.12 -14.11
C ARG A 10 15.19 -11.17 -15.43
N GLN A 11 14.15 -10.36 -15.55
CA GLN A 11 13.38 -10.17 -16.79
C GLN A 11 13.95 -8.99 -17.59
N ASP A 12 13.90 -9.05 -18.92
CA ASP A 12 14.22 -7.92 -19.77
C ASP A 12 12.95 -7.13 -20.07
N LEU A 13 12.81 -5.98 -19.43
CA LEU A 13 11.69 -5.06 -19.57
C LEU A 13 12.13 -3.68 -20.12
N ARG A 14 13.25 -3.64 -20.87
CA ARG A 14 13.77 -2.41 -21.49
C ARG A 14 12.87 -1.87 -22.60
N TYR A 15 11.98 -2.68 -23.12
CA TYR A 15 10.98 -2.31 -24.13
C TYR A 15 9.82 -1.48 -23.57
N LEU A 16 9.62 -1.47 -22.24
CA LEU A 16 8.55 -0.69 -21.62
C LEU A 16 8.85 0.80 -21.70
N SER A 17 7.84 1.58 -22.08
CA SER A 17 7.86 3.04 -21.99
C SER A 17 7.45 3.46 -20.59
N TRP A 18 8.29 4.25 -19.93
CA TRP A 18 8.06 4.75 -18.59
C TRP A 18 7.50 6.16 -18.64
N ASP A 19 6.38 6.37 -17.97
CA ASP A 19 5.72 7.67 -17.81
C ASP A 19 5.63 7.99 -16.31
N GLU A 20 6.14 9.15 -15.92
CA GLU A 20 6.06 9.63 -14.54
C GLU A 20 4.62 9.96 -14.12
N HIS A 21 3.74 10.17 -15.08
CA HIS A 21 2.34 10.56 -14.87
C HIS A 21 1.34 9.44 -15.16
N ALA A 22 1.78 8.29 -15.72
CA ALA A 22 0.88 7.20 -16.08
C ALA A 22 0.37 6.44 -14.84
N GLN A 23 -0.85 6.77 -14.42
CA GLN A 23 -1.59 5.98 -13.43
C GLN A 23 -2.70 5.16 -14.09
N PRO A 24 -3.05 3.97 -13.53
CA PRO A 24 -4.21 3.21 -13.98
C PRO A 24 -5.52 4.01 -13.95
N SER A 25 -5.64 4.90 -13.00
CA SER A 25 -6.78 5.77 -12.74
C SER A 25 -6.68 7.16 -13.37
N GLY A 26 -5.56 7.49 -14.01
CA GLY A 26 -5.26 8.88 -14.43
C GLY A 26 -4.83 9.78 -13.27
N LEU A 27 -4.60 9.21 -12.08
CA LEU A 27 -4.14 9.95 -10.91
C LEU A 27 -2.65 10.25 -10.98
N THR A 28 -2.22 11.39 -10.47
CA THR A 28 -0.81 11.78 -10.39
C THR A 28 -0.09 10.97 -9.31
N GLY A 29 1.16 10.63 -9.53
CA GLY A 29 2.00 9.94 -8.54
C GLY A 29 3.47 10.16 -8.84
N THR A 30 4.28 10.14 -7.80
CA THR A 30 5.69 10.51 -7.84
C THR A 30 6.61 9.46 -8.45
N CYS A 31 6.18 8.19 -8.51
CA CYS A 31 7.00 7.09 -9.01
C CYS A 31 6.78 6.85 -10.51
N PRO A 32 7.85 6.64 -11.30
CA PRO A 32 7.73 6.23 -12.70
C PRO A 32 6.89 4.96 -12.85
N LYS A 33 6.02 4.96 -13.87
CA LYS A 33 5.11 3.86 -14.17
C LYS A 33 5.24 3.45 -15.62
N ALA A 34 5.00 2.17 -15.88
CA ALA A 34 4.89 1.64 -17.22
C ALA A 34 3.65 0.76 -17.33
N ARG A 35 3.09 0.67 -18.51
CA ARG A 35 1.91 -0.15 -18.81
C ARG A 35 2.18 -1.06 -20.00
N GLU A 36 1.78 -2.29 -19.86
CA GLU A 36 1.76 -3.29 -20.93
C GLU A 36 0.32 -3.73 -21.18
N GLY A 37 -0.11 -3.74 -22.43
CA GLY A 37 -1.48 -4.05 -22.82
C GLY A 37 -2.45 -2.87 -22.60
N THR A 38 -3.75 -3.13 -22.80
CA THR A 38 -4.81 -2.11 -22.78
C THR A 38 -6.06 -2.58 -22.03
N GLY A 39 -6.84 -1.62 -21.54
CA GLY A 39 -8.11 -1.88 -20.87
C GLY A 39 -7.96 -2.77 -19.63
N VAL A 40 -8.90 -3.70 -19.46
CA VAL A 40 -8.96 -4.62 -18.30
C VAL A 40 -7.84 -5.66 -18.27
N ASN A 41 -7.18 -5.89 -19.40
CA ASN A 41 -6.05 -6.81 -19.50
C ASN A 41 -4.69 -6.12 -19.29
N ALA A 42 -4.68 -4.82 -18.98
CA ALA A 42 -3.45 -4.08 -18.76
C ALA A 42 -2.70 -4.62 -17.54
N THR A 43 -1.38 -4.69 -17.69
CA THR A 43 -0.43 -4.93 -16.61
C THR A 43 0.32 -3.63 -16.34
N PHE A 44 0.42 -3.26 -15.09
CA PHE A 44 1.10 -2.05 -14.65
C PHE A 44 2.39 -2.42 -13.92
N TYR A 45 3.42 -1.63 -14.19
CA TYR A 45 4.71 -1.71 -13.52
C TYR A 45 4.97 -0.38 -12.83
N LYS A 46 5.43 -0.42 -11.59
CA LYS A 46 5.80 0.76 -10.79
C LYS A 46 7.23 0.62 -10.32
N LEU A 47 8.02 1.66 -10.57
CA LEU A 47 9.38 1.79 -10.09
C LEU A 47 9.37 2.69 -8.85
N CYS A 48 9.50 2.09 -7.67
CA CYS A 48 9.50 2.80 -6.38
C CYS A 48 10.92 3.05 -5.91
N ASP A 49 11.67 3.92 -6.60
CA ASP A 49 13.12 4.11 -6.42
C ASP A 49 13.46 5.55 -5.96
N GLU A 50 12.59 6.16 -5.17
CA GLU A 50 12.59 7.62 -5.03
C GLU A 50 13.44 8.22 -3.92
N ASP A 51 13.99 7.47 -2.97
CA ASP A 51 14.77 8.09 -1.91
C ASP A 51 16.28 7.88 -2.07
N ARG A 52 16.89 8.70 -2.93
CA ARG A 52 18.35 8.87 -2.99
C ARG A 52 18.93 9.54 -1.74
N ALA A 53 18.08 10.03 -0.84
CA ALA A 53 18.48 10.73 0.39
C ALA A 53 18.61 9.82 1.62
N CYS A 54 18.14 8.56 1.53
CA CYS A 54 18.25 7.56 2.58
C CYS A 54 19.29 6.50 2.24
N ASP A 55 20.13 6.13 3.20
CA ASP A 55 21.07 4.99 3.09
C ASP A 55 20.34 3.65 2.93
N ILE A 56 19.03 3.63 3.21
CA ILE A 56 18.13 2.47 3.08
C ILE A 56 17.46 2.50 1.72
N HIS A 57 18.22 2.23 0.67
CA HIS A 57 17.73 2.27 -0.70
C HIS A 57 16.75 1.13 -1.06
N ASN A 58 15.77 1.41 -1.91
CA ASN A 58 14.92 0.44 -2.62
C ASN A 58 13.99 -0.43 -1.77
N GLN A 59 13.49 0.04 -0.62
CA GLN A 59 12.61 -0.77 0.23
C GLN A 59 11.13 -0.64 -0.11
N ALA A 60 10.73 0.45 -0.74
CA ALA A 60 9.34 0.73 -1.07
C ALA A 60 8.61 -0.44 -1.78
N PRO A 61 9.20 -1.14 -2.78
CA PRO A 61 8.53 -2.28 -3.40
C PRO A 61 8.40 -3.48 -2.45
N PHE A 62 9.34 -3.68 -1.52
CA PHE A 62 9.23 -4.74 -0.51
C PHE A 62 8.17 -4.42 0.54
N ASN A 63 8.08 -3.16 0.98
CA ASN A 63 7.02 -2.70 1.90
C ASN A 63 5.63 -2.93 1.31
N GLU A 64 5.44 -2.58 0.04
CA GLU A 64 4.17 -2.80 -0.67
C GLU A 64 3.83 -4.30 -0.73
N LEU A 65 4.81 -5.18 -1.04
CA LEU A 65 4.57 -6.62 -1.08
C LEU A 65 4.27 -7.19 0.30
N VAL A 66 4.97 -6.74 1.35
CA VAL A 66 4.68 -7.16 2.75
C VAL A 66 3.27 -6.70 3.15
N ALA A 67 2.89 -5.47 2.82
CA ALA A 67 1.54 -4.97 3.08
C ALA A 67 0.46 -5.80 2.34
N CYS A 68 0.70 -6.17 1.06
CA CYS A 68 -0.20 -7.05 0.31
C CYS A 68 -0.36 -8.42 0.98
N ARG A 69 0.75 -9.03 1.41
CA ARG A 69 0.71 -10.33 2.12
C ARG A 69 0.02 -10.24 3.47
N LEU A 70 0.21 -9.14 4.19
CA LEU A 70 -0.51 -8.87 5.43
C LEU A 70 -2.02 -8.78 5.17
N MET A 71 -2.44 -8.03 4.15
CA MET A 71 -3.85 -7.93 3.77
C MET A 71 -4.44 -9.27 3.33
N ASP A 72 -3.65 -10.14 2.65
CA ASP A 72 -4.05 -11.52 2.34
C ASP A 72 -4.33 -12.34 3.61
N ILE A 73 -3.45 -12.24 4.62
CA ILE A 73 -3.60 -12.93 5.91
C ILE A 73 -4.83 -12.45 6.64
N LEU A 74 -5.04 -11.13 6.67
CA LEU A 74 -6.18 -10.50 7.37
C LEU A 74 -7.51 -10.65 6.62
N GLY A 75 -7.52 -11.11 5.37
CA GLY A 75 -8.72 -11.21 4.54
C GLY A 75 -9.19 -9.87 3.98
N ILE A 76 -8.33 -8.86 3.88
CA ILE A 76 -8.66 -7.51 3.41
C ILE A 76 -8.49 -7.41 1.88
N ALA A 77 -9.50 -6.85 1.21
CA ALA A 77 -9.48 -6.62 -0.23
C ALA A 77 -8.40 -5.60 -0.63
N HIS A 78 -7.52 -5.97 -1.55
CA HIS A 78 -6.43 -5.12 -2.01
C HIS A 78 -6.01 -5.46 -3.44
N VAL A 79 -5.30 -4.54 -4.10
CA VAL A 79 -4.70 -4.79 -5.41
C VAL A 79 -3.54 -5.76 -5.24
N LYS A 80 -3.62 -6.92 -5.90
CA LYS A 80 -2.56 -7.94 -5.86
C LYS A 80 -1.30 -7.42 -6.53
N GLN A 81 -0.23 -7.34 -5.76
CA GLN A 81 1.09 -6.92 -6.23
C GLN A 81 2.01 -8.14 -6.42
N HIS A 82 2.91 -8.00 -7.38
CA HIS A 82 3.93 -8.98 -7.68
C HIS A 82 5.29 -8.29 -7.79
N LEU A 83 6.28 -8.77 -7.06
CA LEU A 83 7.63 -8.22 -7.11
C LEU A 83 8.43 -8.87 -8.23
N VAL A 84 8.99 -8.06 -9.14
CA VAL A 84 9.73 -8.53 -10.31
C VAL A 84 11.12 -7.92 -10.33
N HIS A 85 12.16 -8.76 -10.41
CA HIS A 85 13.51 -8.30 -10.70
C HIS A 85 13.67 -8.12 -12.22
N ALA A 86 14.07 -6.93 -12.68
CA ALA A 86 14.10 -6.63 -14.09
C ALA A 86 15.25 -5.71 -14.50
N ARG A 87 15.72 -5.88 -15.75
CA ARG A 87 16.50 -4.89 -16.48
C ARG A 87 15.54 -3.93 -17.16
N ILE A 88 15.66 -2.64 -16.86
CA ILE A 88 14.80 -1.57 -17.37
C ILE A 88 15.62 -0.46 -18.04
N LYS A 89 14.96 0.36 -18.85
CA LYS A 89 15.52 1.58 -19.42
C LYS A 89 14.59 2.76 -19.10
N VAL A 90 15.05 3.67 -18.25
CA VAL A 90 14.29 4.85 -17.82
C VAL A 90 15.12 6.09 -18.16
N GLN A 91 14.53 7.08 -18.84
CA GLN A 91 15.20 8.32 -19.24
C GLN A 91 16.55 8.07 -19.97
N GLY A 92 16.60 7.01 -20.80
CA GLY A 92 17.81 6.64 -21.55
C GLY A 92 18.83 5.78 -20.80
N HIS A 93 18.71 5.65 -19.46
CA HIS A 93 19.63 4.89 -18.62
C HIS A 93 19.13 3.47 -18.37
N GLU A 94 20.00 2.48 -18.61
CA GLU A 94 19.71 1.09 -18.30
C GLU A 94 20.17 0.74 -16.89
N ARG A 95 19.31 0.02 -16.14
CA ARG A 95 19.65 -0.49 -14.80
C ARG A 95 18.83 -1.71 -14.43
N ASP A 96 19.28 -2.44 -13.45
CA ASP A 96 18.50 -3.49 -12.81
C ASP A 96 17.69 -2.87 -11.65
N ALA A 97 16.45 -3.31 -11.49
CA ALA A 97 15.57 -2.80 -10.45
C ALA A 97 14.55 -3.86 -9.99
N TRP A 98 14.04 -3.70 -8.78
CA TRP A 98 12.85 -4.38 -8.31
C TRP A 98 11.62 -3.53 -8.62
N LEU A 99 10.67 -4.12 -9.33
CA LEU A 99 9.44 -3.47 -9.76
C LEU A 99 8.23 -4.10 -9.07
N LEU A 100 7.24 -3.29 -8.78
CA LEU A 100 5.90 -3.79 -8.47
C LEU A 100 5.12 -3.96 -9.76
N ARG A 101 4.58 -5.14 -9.96
CA ARG A 101 3.68 -5.48 -11.07
C ARG A 101 2.30 -5.77 -10.54
N SER A 102 1.29 -5.15 -11.10
CA SER A 102 -0.12 -5.44 -10.83
C SER A 102 -0.93 -5.55 -12.11
N LYS A 103 -2.01 -6.31 -12.07
CA LYS A 103 -3.02 -6.30 -13.13
C LYS A 103 -4.05 -5.24 -12.86
N CYS A 104 -4.69 -4.77 -13.91
CA CYS A 104 -5.86 -3.91 -13.77
C CYS A 104 -6.91 -4.64 -12.92
N TYR A 105 -7.35 -4.01 -11.83
CA TYR A 105 -8.40 -4.55 -10.96
C TYR A 105 -9.80 -4.16 -11.44
N ARG A 106 -9.88 -3.16 -12.35
CA ARG A 106 -11.17 -2.67 -12.88
C ARG A 106 -11.73 -3.63 -13.90
N GLU A 107 -13.04 -3.86 -13.82
CA GLU A 107 -13.79 -4.59 -14.82
C GLU A 107 -14.22 -3.67 -15.99
N LYS A 108 -14.71 -4.26 -17.07
CA LYS A 108 -15.18 -3.51 -18.24
C LYS A 108 -16.33 -2.59 -17.85
N GLY A 109 -16.21 -1.31 -18.20
CA GLY A 109 -17.22 -0.28 -17.92
C GLY A 109 -17.07 0.42 -16.56
N MET A 110 -16.17 -0.05 -15.68
CA MET A 110 -15.84 0.66 -14.44
C MET A 110 -15.02 1.91 -14.75
N GLN A 111 -15.32 2.97 -14.02
CA GLN A 111 -14.54 4.21 -13.97
C GLN A 111 -13.95 4.38 -12.58
N SER A 112 -12.79 5.04 -12.47
CA SER A 112 -12.20 5.35 -11.17
C SER A 112 -11.76 6.80 -11.11
N SER A 113 -11.84 7.37 -9.92
CA SER A 113 -11.40 8.73 -9.60
C SER A 113 -10.76 8.75 -8.22
N ALA A 114 -9.87 9.70 -7.98
CA ALA A 114 -9.34 9.94 -6.64
C ALA A 114 -10.47 10.30 -5.68
N LEU A 115 -10.39 9.81 -4.44
CA LEU A 115 -11.37 10.15 -3.41
C LEU A 115 -11.43 11.66 -3.16
N GLU A 116 -10.28 12.35 -3.21
CA GLU A 116 -10.22 13.82 -3.06
C GLU A 116 -11.13 14.52 -4.08
N LEU A 117 -11.05 14.14 -5.36
CA LEU A 117 -11.90 14.73 -6.41
C LEU A 117 -13.39 14.40 -6.22
N VAL A 118 -13.70 13.19 -5.78
CA VAL A 118 -15.08 12.75 -5.52
C VAL A 118 -15.65 13.47 -4.31
N PHE A 119 -14.84 13.65 -3.27
CA PHE A 119 -15.18 14.41 -2.08
C PHE A 119 -15.46 15.89 -2.43
N ASP A 120 -14.54 16.56 -3.13
CA ASP A 120 -14.69 17.96 -3.52
C ASP A 120 -15.96 18.21 -4.34
N ALA A 121 -16.35 17.25 -5.18
CA ALA A 121 -17.55 17.34 -6.00
C ALA A 121 -18.86 17.01 -5.26
N GLY A 122 -18.81 16.27 -4.15
CA GLY A 122 -20.00 15.71 -3.50
C GLY A 122 -20.13 15.94 -1.99
N GLN A 123 -19.19 16.67 -1.37
CA GLN A 123 -19.23 16.98 0.06
C GLN A 123 -20.40 17.91 0.42
N GLN A 124 -20.94 17.73 1.62
CA GLN A 124 -21.87 18.67 2.24
C GLN A 124 -21.09 19.78 2.96
N GLN A 125 -21.81 20.84 3.34
CA GLN A 125 -21.19 21.96 4.06
C GLN A 125 -20.60 21.49 5.40
N TYR A 126 -19.32 21.77 5.63
CA TYR A 126 -18.53 21.37 6.82
C TYR A 126 -18.32 19.86 7.00
N GLU A 127 -18.62 19.05 5.99
CA GLU A 127 -18.41 17.60 6.02
C GLU A 127 -16.93 17.29 5.89
N THR A 128 -16.42 16.39 6.74
CA THR A 128 -15.06 15.86 6.63
C THR A 128 -15.00 14.70 5.63
N PRO A 129 -13.83 14.39 5.04
CA PRO A 129 -13.68 13.24 4.15
C PRO A 129 -14.13 11.90 4.80
N LEU A 130 -13.90 11.73 6.10
CA LEU A 130 -14.37 10.56 6.83
C LEU A 130 -15.90 10.50 6.89
N GLU A 131 -16.54 11.58 7.30
CA GLU A 131 -18.02 11.64 7.36
C GLU A 131 -18.66 11.42 6.01
N PHE A 132 -18.05 11.99 4.94
CA PHE A 132 -18.45 11.73 3.57
C PHE A 132 -18.41 10.23 3.25
N CYS A 133 -17.31 9.55 3.53
CA CYS A 133 -17.19 8.11 3.26
C CYS A 133 -18.22 7.28 4.06
N LEU A 134 -18.46 7.63 5.32
CA LEU A 134 -19.46 6.97 6.16
C LEU A 134 -20.88 7.18 5.62
N ARG A 135 -21.20 8.40 5.17
CA ARG A 135 -22.49 8.71 4.51
C ARG A 135 -22.68 7.94 3.19
N GLN A 136 -21.59 7.66 2.46
CA GLN A 136 -21.64 6.81 1.27
C GLN A 136 -21.81 5.32 1.60
N GLY A 137 -21.78 4.91 2.87
CA GLY A 137 -21.89 3.52 3.29
C GLY A 137 -20.57 2.73 3.18
N TRP A 138 -19.42 3.40 3.13
CA TRP A 138 -18.10 2.77 2.94
C TRP A 138 -17.38 2.46 4.27
N SER A 139 -18.12 2.33 5.39
CA SER A 139 -17.56 2.09 6.73
C SER A 139 -16.60 0.91 6.77
N HIS A 140 -16.94 -0.20 6.10
CA HIS A 140 -16.11 -1.40 6.05
C HIS A 140 -14.74 -1.14 5.36
N GLN A 141 -14.75 -0.47 4.21
CA GLN A 141 -13.53 -0.17 3.45
C GLN A 141 -12.67 0.88 4.18
N VAL A 142 -13.29 1.87 4.81
CA VAL A 142 -12.61 2.86 5.68
C VAL A 142 -11.94 2.16 6.85
N SER A 143 -12.64 1.26 7.53
CA SER A 143 -12.10 0.47 8.65
C SER A 143 -10.89 -0.36 8.23
N ALA A 144 -10.98 -1.03 7.08
CA ALA A 144 -9.87 -1.80 6.52
C ALA A 144 -8.64 -0.90 6.24
N LEU A 145 -8.86 0.27 5.64
CA LEU A 145 -7.81 1.23 5.31
C LEU A 145 -7.10 1.75 6.57
N LEU A 146 -7.87 2.23 7.56
CA LEU A 146 -7.31 2.78 8.79
C LEU A 146 -6.57 1.73 9.61
N LEU A 147 -7.09 0.49 9.68
CA LEU A 147 -6.42 -0.62 10.34
C LEU A 147 -5.10 -0.98 9.64
N VAL A 148 -5.12 -1.12 8.32
CA VAL A 148 -3.89 -1.44 7.56
C VAL A 148 -2.86 -0.34 7.73
N ASP A 149 -3.23 0.94 7.58
CA ASP A 149 -2.32 2.07 7.75
C ASP A 149 -1.69 2.09 9.16
N PHE A 150 -2.49 1.76 10.19
CA PHE A 150 -1.95 1.60 11.54
C PHE A 150 -0.95 0.45 11.62
N LEU A 151 -1.30 -0.75 11.15
CA LEU A 151 -0.47 -1.95 11.27
C LEU A 151 0.88 -1.84 10.58
N ILE A 152 0.92 -1.17 9.42
CA ILE A 152 2.15 -1.00 8.65
C ILE A 152 2.84 0.35 8.89
N ALA A 153 2.37 1.16 9.84
CA ALA A 153 2.86 2.51 10.10
C ALA A 153 2.89 3.38 8.82
N ASN A 154 1.84 3.36 8.01
CA ASN A 154 1.78 4.11 6.76
C ASN A 154 1.61 5.60 7.02
N ARG A 155 2.59 6.41 6.66
CA ARG A 155 2.60 7.85 6.88
C ARG A 155 2.06 8.68 5.71
N SER A 156 1.64 8.04 4.62
CA SER A 156 1.22 8.74 3.41
C SER A 156 -0.03 8.11 2.80
N ARG A 157 -1.18 8.46 3.36
CA ARG A 157 -2.51 8.10 2.83
C ARG A 157 -3.23 9.37 2.40
N THR A 158 -2.81 9.95 1.28
CA THR A 158 -3.41 11.13 0.68
C THR A 158 -4.67 10.78 -0.10
N GLY A 159 -5.53 11.75 -0.39
CA GLY A 159 -6.79 11.51 -1.10
C GLY A 159 -6.63 11.00 -2.53
N ASP A 160 -5.49 11.27 -3.17
CA ASP A 160 -5.09 10.73 -4.48
C ASP A 160 -4.63 9.26 -4.41
N ASN A 161 -4.30 8.74 -3.23
CA ASN A 161 -3.95 7.34 -2.99
C ASN A 161 -5.13 6.46 -2.55
N ILE A 162 -6.33 7.02 -2.54
CA ILE A 162 -7.60 6.33 -2.29
C ILE A 162 -8.45 6.50 -3.54
N GLU A 163 -8.86 5.42 -4.17
CA GLU A 163 -9.71 5.48 -5.36
C GLU A 163 -11.16 5.16 -5.02
N VAL A 164 -12.07 5.85 -5.71
CA VAL A 164 -13.49 5.51 -5.78
C VAL A 164 -13.75 4.90 -7.15
N VAL A 165 -14.36 3.71 -7.17
CA VAL A 165 -14.78 3.03 -8.40
C VAL A 165 -16.26 3.23 -8.59
N ARG A 166 -16.64 3.68 -9.79
CA ARG A 166 -18.02 3.73 -10.26
C ARG A 166 -18.28 2.54 -11.16
N LYS A 167 -19.25 1.71 -10.80
CA LYS A 167 -19.70 0.55 -11.58
C LYS A 167 -20.65 0.97 -12.70
N PRO A 168 -20.89 0.10 -13.72
CA PRO A 168 -21.82 0.40 -14.81
C PRO A 168 -23.26 0.64 -14.36
N ASP A 169 -23.68 0.08 -13.22
CA ASP A 169 -24.99 0.29 -12.61
C ASP A 169 -25.11 1.64 -11.86
N GLY A 170 -24.04 2.43 -11.84
CA GLY A 170 -23.97 3.72 -11.17
C GLY A 170 -23.56 3.65 -9.69
N THR A 171 -23.44 2.46 -9.09
CA THR A 171 -22.96 2.32 -7.70
C THR A 171 -21.50 2.72 -7.58
N CYS A 172 -21.16 3.34 -6.45
CA CYS A 172 -19.80 3.76 -6.13
C CYS A 172 -19.32 3.04 -4.87
N GLU A 173 -18.04 2.65 -4.86
CA GLU A 173 -17.36 2.05 -3.71
C GLU A 173 -15.89 2.45 -3.68
N LEU A 174 -15.24 2.33 -2.52
CA LEU A 174 -13.78 2.46 -2.47
C LEU A 174 -13.14 1.26 -3.18
N ALA A 175 -12.12 1.55 -3.99
CA ALA A 175 -11.33 0.53 -4.66
C ALA A 175 -10.60 -0.37 -3.66
N PRO A 176 -10.17 -1.59 -4.09
CA PRO A 176 -9.26 -2.41 -3.30
C PRO A 176 -8.00 -1.62 -2.90
N LEU A 177 -7.50 -1.81 -1.68
CA LEU A 177 -6.37 -1.05 -1.12
C LEU A 177 -5.08 -1.22 -1.92
N TYR A 178 -4.33 -0.14 -2.04
CA TYR A 178 -2.99 -0.08 -2.66
C TYR A 178 -2.22 1.14 -2.13
N ALA A 179 -1.02 1.43 -2.67
CA ALA A 179 -0.17 2.56 -2.31
C ALA A 179 0.34 2.52 -0.85
N ASN A 180 0.89 1.38 -0.46
CA ASN A 180 1.44 1.13 0.88
C ASN A 180 2.98 1.23 0.91
N ALA A 181 3.63 1.72 -0.13
CA ALA A 181 5.08 1.73 -0.28
C ALA A 181 5.79 2.61 0.78
N ARG A 182 5.14 3.73 1.19
CA ARG A 182 5.65 4.65 2.23
C ARG A 182 5.24 4.21 3.63
N SER A 183 5.53 2.96 3.97
CA SER A 183 5.18 2.32 5.23
C SER A 183 6.38 1.59 5.85
N LEU A 184 6.15 0.96 6.96
CA LEU A 184 7.14 0.17 7.69
C LEU A 184 8.42 0.97 7.94
N ILE A 185 9.59 0.37 7.73
CA ILE A 185 10.87 1.01 8.03
C ILE A 185 11.19 2.21 7.14
N SER A 186 10.70 2.27 5.88
CA SER A 186 10.97 3.41 5.02
C SER A 186 10.28 4.69 5.48
N SER A 187 9.22 4.58 6.27
CA SER A 187 8.52 5.74 6.82
C SER A 187 9.12 6.27 8.12
N CYS A 188 10.00 5.53 8.78
CA CYS A 188 10.47 5.82 10.12
C CYS A 188 12.00 5.81 10.28
N CYS A 189 12.74 5.19 9.37
CA CYS A 189 14.17 4.97 9.52
C CYS A 189 14.94 5.43 8.29
N THR A 190 16.06 6.12 8.52
CA THR A 190 16.95 6.61 7.46
C THR A 190 18.30 5.89 7.43
N THR A 191 18.66 5.20 8.50
CA THR A 191 19.93 4.46 8.67
C THR A 191 19.67 3.13 9.37
N GLU A 192 20.58 2.16 9.26
CA GLU A 192 20.51 0.89 10.00
C GLU A 192 20.45 1.11 11.52
N LEU A 193 21.22 2.06 12.05
CA LEU A 193 21.20 2.40 13.47
C LEU A 193 19.83 2.94 13.90
N SER A 194 19.14 3.68 13.04
CA SER A 194 17.78 4.16 13.33
C SER A 194 16.76 3.03 13.32
N ILE A 195 16.98 1.98 12.52
CA ILE A 195 16.15 0.76 12.53
C ILE A 195 16.29 0.02 13.86
N GLU A 196 17.51 -0.18 14.34
CA GLU A 196 17.79 -0.89 15.61
C GLU A 196 17.18 -0.19 16.83
N ARG A 197 17.03 1.14 16.77
CA ARG A 197 16.52 1.97 17.88
C ARG A 197 15.05 2.37 17.73
N PHE A 198 14.42 1.98 16.65
CA PHE A 198 13.04 2.38 16.38
C PHE A 198 12.07 1.70 17.33
N ASP A 199 11.19 2.50 17.95
CA ASP A 199 10.05 1.98 18.71
C ASP A 199 8.92 1.60 17.75
N PRO A 200 8.57 0.30 17.61
CA PRO A 200 7.50 -0.16 16.72
C PRO A 200 6.13 0.45 17.03
N LEU A 201 5.90 0.91 18.26
CA LEU A 201 4.62 1.48 18.68
C LEU A 201 4.60 3.02 18.62
N LEU A 202 5.72 3.65 18.27
CA LEU A 202 5.79 5.11 18.15
C LEU A 202 4.71 5.61 17.18
N ASP A 203 3.86 6.52 17.66
CA ASP A 203 2.84 7.17 16.85
C ASP A 203 3.44 8.32 16.06
N LEU A 204 3.83 8.02 14.82
CA LEU A 204 4.43 8.96 13.92
C LEU A 204 3.35 9.81 13.22
N ASN A 205 3.65 11.09 13.03
CA ASN A 205 2.80 11.96 12.20
C ASN A 205 2.61 11.39 10.80
N ALA A 206 1.36 11.17 10.41
CA ALA A 206 0.95 10.70 9.11
C ALA A 206 0.19 11.79 8.34
N ASN A 207 0.35 11.81 7.03
CA ASN A 207 -0.56 12.53 6.14
C ASN A 207 -1.69 11.57 5.78
N ASN A 208 -2.83 11.66 6.48
CA ASN A 208 -4.01 10.82 6.28
C ASN A 208 -5.20 11.69 5.90
N PHE A 209 -5.77 11.43 4.74
CA PHE A 209 -6.88 12.19 4.19
C PHE A 209 -8.20 11.96 4.95
N LEU A 210 -8.40 10.76 5.49
CA LEU A 210 -9.66 10.38 6.15
C LEU A 210 -9.69 10.73 7.64
N GLY A 211 -8.52 10.74 8.30
CA GLY A 211 -8.47 10.84 9.75
C GLY A 211 -7.51 11.92 10.24
N SER A 212 -7.10 11.78 11.50
CA SER A 212 -6.09 12.62 12.11
C SER A 212 -4.68 12.25 11.65
N ARG A 213 -3.69 13.05 12.05
CA ARG A 213 -2.27 12.76 11.83
C ARG A 213 -1.74 11.61 12.71
N SER A 214 -2.48 11.21 13.73
CA SER A 214 -2.17 10.09 14.62
C SER A 214 -2.76 8.80 14.07
N LEU A 215 -1.91 7.82 13.77
CA LEU A 215 -2.38 6.49 13.34
C LEU A 215 -3.09 5.75 14.49
N VAL A 216 -2.72 6.04 15.75
CA VAL A 216 -3.37 5.47 16.94
C VAL A 216 -4.76 6.05 17.10
N GLU A 217 -4.90 7.38 17.03
CA GLU A 217 -6.22 8.04 17.13
C GLU A 217 -7.17 7.57 16.02
N ASN A 218 -6.65 7.28 14.82
CA ASN A 218 -7.49 6.81 13.73
C ASN A 218 -8.16 5.46 13.98
N LEU A 219 -7.67 4.65 14.94
CA LEU A 219 -8.32 3.40 15.32
C LEU A 219 -9.70 3.59 15.96
N GLN A 220 -10.01 4.77 16.53
CA GLN A 220 -11.35 5.08 17.04
C GLN A 220 -12.43 5.10 15.95
N PHE A 221 -12.03 5.31 14.69
CA PHE A 221 -12.93 5.34 13.53
C PHE A 221 -13.09 3.97 12.86
N VAL A 222 -12.37 2.95 13.33
CA VAL A 222 -12.58 1.57 12.87
C VAL A 222 -13.89 1.05 13.46
N ASP A 223 -14.82 0.67 12.59
CA ASP A 223 -16.13 0.17 12.96
C ASP A 223 -15.99 -0.97 13.99
N PRO A 224 -16.69 -0.92 15.14
CA PRO A 224 -16.70 -2.02 16.11
C PRO A 224 -17.09 -3.38 15.52
N ALA A 225 -17.93 -3.41 14.49
CA ALA A 225 -18.35 -4.63 13.80
C ALA A 225 -17.38 -5.08 12.71
N PHE A 226 -16.31 -4.31 12.44
CA PHE A 226 -15.31 -4.70 11.44
C PHE A 226 -14.45 -5.84 11.96
N GLU A 227 -14.48 -6.96 11.25
CA GLU A 227 -13.73 -8.18 11.59
C GLU A 227 -12.66 -8.47 10.56
N VAL A 228 -11.52 -8.99 11.02
CA VAL A 228 -10.41 -9.48 10.20
C VAL A 228 -9.93 -10.82 10.72
N GLN A 229 -9.29 -11.61 9.86
CA GLN A 229 -8.62 -12.83 10.29
C GLN A 229 -7.47 -12.50 11.27
N PRO A 230 -7.24 -13.31 12.32
CA PRO A 230 -6.17 -13.04 13.27
C PRO A 230 -4.78 -13.17 12.63
N LEU A 231 -3.91 -12.23 12.97
CA LEU A 231 -2.49 -12.37 12.68
C LEU A 231 -1.86 -13.26 13.77
N LEU A 232 -1.11 -14.28 13.37
CA LEU A 232 -0.45 -15.25 14.25
C LEU A 232 1.09 -15.17 14.07
N PRO A 233 1.89 -15.56 15.09
CA PRO A 233 3.36 -15.51 15.00
C PRO A 233 3.95 -16.27 13.80
N GLU A 234 3.38 -17.39 13.43
CA GLU A 234 3.80 -18.22 12.29
C GLU A 234 3.60 -17.54 10.93
N HIS A 235 2.73 -16.53 10.84
CA HIS A 235 2.53 -15.74 9.62
C HIS A 235 3.77 -14.91 9.23
N ARG A 236 4.74 -14.73 10.16
CA ARG A 236 6.01 -14.09 9.85
C ARG A 236 6.71 -14.73 8.65
N GLU A 237 6.76 -16.07 8.59
CA GLU A 237 7.39 -16.79 7.48
C GLU A 237 6.69 -16.52 6.14
N LEU A 238 5.37 -16.35 6.16
CA LEU A 238 4.59 -16.01 4.96
C LEU A 238 4.87 -14.59 4.49
N LEU A 239 4.94 -13.63 5.42
CA LEU A 239 5.20 -12.22 5.09
C LEU A 239 6.55 -12.03 4.41
N PHE A 240 7.60 -12.74 4.85
CA PHE A 240 8.97 -12.57 4.35
C PHE A 240 9.44 -13.70 3.42
N CYS A 241 8.53 -14.57 2.98
CA CYS A 241 8.84 -15.64 2.06
C CYS A 241 9.53 -15.12 0.79
N GLY A 242 10.65 -15.74 0.43
CA GLY A 242 11.41 -15.37 -0.76
C GLY A 242 12.41 -14.22 -0.58
N PHE A 243 12.44 -13.50 0.54
CA PHE A 243 13.33 -12.33 0.73
C PHE A 243 14.74 -12.69 1.17
N ARG A 244 14.99 -13.97 1.50
CA ARG A 244 16.35 -14.41 1.89
C ARG A 244 17.37 -14.10 0.79
N GLY A 245 18.44 -13.38 1.16
CA GLY A 245 19.52 -12.97 0.28
C GLY A 245 19.19 -11.76 -0.61
N ILE A 246 18.01 -11.12 -0.42
CA ILE A 246 17.58 -9.93 -1.16
C ILE A 246 17.35 -8.76 -0.21
N LEU A 247 16.58 -8.98 0.85
CA LEU A 247 16.33 -8.01 1.90
C LEU A 247 17.11 -8.41 3.15
N PRO A 248 17.92 -7.51 3.77
CA PRO A 248 18.65 -7.82 5.00
C PRO A 248 17.74 -8.33 6.11
N LYS A 249 18.28 -9.24 6.95
CA LYS A 249 17.50 -9.80 8.06
C LYS A 249 17.06 -8.72 9.05
N LEU A 250 17.92 -7.75 9.35
CA LEU A 250 17.60 -6.60 10.20
C LEU A 250 16.31 -5.92 9.75
N TYR A 251 16.13 -5.71 8.44
CA TYR A 251 14.94 -5.06 7.89
C TYR A 251 13.70 -5.92 8.01
N GLN A 252 13.83 -7.24 7.75
CA GLN A 252 12.72 -8.19 7.92
C GLN A 252 12.28 -8.26 9.39
N ASP A 253 13.25 -8.26 10.33
CA ASP A 253 12.99 -8.29 11.77
C ASP A 253 12.25 -7.01 12.20
N ALA A 254 12.74 -5.83 11.82
CA ALA A 254 12.11 -4.54 12.15
C ALA A 254 10.71 -4.38 11.55
N MET A 255 10.51 -4.79 10.29
CA MET A 255 9.18 -4.80 9.68
C MET A 255 8.20 -5.71 10.44
N TRP A 256 8.68 -6.88 10.87
CA TRP A 256 7.88 -7.79 11.67
C TRP A 256 7.53 -7.19 13.03
N ASP A 257 8.50 -6.56 13.71
CA ASP A 257 8.29 -5.96 15.02
C ASP A 257 7.26 -4.82 14.97
N ILE A 258 7.28 -4.02 13.90
CA ILE A 258 6.25 -3.00 13.64
C ILE A 258 4.87 -3.66 13.48
N ILE A 259 4.73 -4.61 12.57
CA ILE A 259 3.45 -5.26 12.26
C ILE A 259 2.92 -6.01 13.49
N TRP A 260 3.77 -6.83 14.11
CA TRP A 260 3.37 -7.67 15.23
C TRP A 260 3.09 -6.87 16.51
N GLY A 261 3.92 -5.87 16.81
CA GLY A 261 3.71 -4.97 17.94
C GLY A 261 2.39 -4.23 17.85
N ARG A 262 2.10 -3.65 16.68
CA ARG A 262 0.87 -2.91 16.39
C ARG A 262 -0.35 -3.83 16.34
N TRP A 263 -0.23 -5.02 15.77
CA TRP A 263 -1.30 -6.02 15.83
C TRP A 263 -1.68 -6.36 17.27
N ARG A 264 -0.70 -6.63 18.15
CA ARG A 264 -0.98 -6.91 19.57
C ARG A 264 -1.61 -5.73 20.29
N ALA A 265 -1.23 -4.50 19.93
CA ALA A 265 -1.87 -3.30 20.48
C ALA A 265 -3.34 -3.20 20.04
N TYR A 266 -3.60 -3.39 18.76
CA TYR A 266 -4.96 -3.41 18.21
C TYR A 266 -5.81 -4.55 18.82
N ALA A 267 -5.28 -5.77 18.88
CA ALA A 267 -5.99 -6.93 19.45
C ALA A 267 -6.39 -6.68 20.91
N ARG A 268 -5.50 -6.10 21.73
CA ARG A 268 -5.86 -5.70 23.12
C ARG A 268 -6.96 -4.66 23.15
N LEU A 269 -6.91 -3.66 22.28
CA LEU A 269 -7.93 -2.61 22.19
C LEU A 269 -9.31 -3.20 21.85
N ARG A 270 -9.32 -4.25 21.02
CA ARG A 270 -10.55 -4.91 20.54
C ARG A 270 -10.99 -6.10 21.41
N GLY A 271 -10.19 -6.51 22.39
CA GLY A 271 -10.47 -7.69 23.22
C GLY A 271 -10.33 -9.02 22.49
N LEU A 272 -9.46 -9.09 21.46
CA LEU A 272 -9.16 -10.27 20.63
C LEU A 272 -8.04 -11.13 21.23
#